data_aa128430fd3102ac47d911509b9d3dbb
#
_entry.id   aa128430fd3102ac47d911509b9d3dbb
#
_cell.length_a   1.000
_cell.length_b   1.000
_cell.length_c   1.000
_cell.angle_alpha   90.00
_cell.angle_beta   90.00
_cell.angle_gamma   90.00
#
_symmetry.space_group_name_H-M   'P 1'
#
loop_
_entity.id
_entity.type
_entity.pdbx_description
1 polymer ?
#
loop_
_entity_poly.entity_id
_entity_poly.type
_entity_poly.pdbx_seq_one_letter_code
_entity_poly.pdbx_strand_id
1 'polypeptide(L)'
;RDHIGGLGRVLDAVTIDRFYTTYLPPENAPELDPFHPDNNLPKAARSALLCLQIFTEALQSHPGRIKQFELVPGTETISLQLTPDLKMDILCGEPALYRRQKEIYDAAFNGERNGYELVRWAKSMNVCSLRQRLYYHGKEIVLGGDAYAHVWETVNLTPCDILKVPHHASFDSTSRKLLEKLQPKTAVVTVAARRPDERPHPYVVSLLQEYVENLYFTDAVEIPGLVEPQFHKSVHLEVE
;
A
#
# COMPACT_ATOMS: atom_id res chain seq x y z
N ARG A 1 5.40 7.31 -1.80
CA ARG A 1 5.12 8.70 -2.14
C ARG A 1 3.69 8.87 -2.69
N ASP A 2 3.27 8.00 -3.55
CA ASP A 2 1.92 7.97 -4.14
C ASP A 2 0.83 7.58 -3.14
N HIS A 3 1.16 6.93 -2.01
CA HIS A 3 0.21 6.60 -0.95
C HIS A 3 0.11 7.69 0.12
N ILE A 4 1.23 8.29 0.54
CA ILE A 4 1.27 9.22 1.66
C ILE A 4 1.29 10.70 1.25
N GLY A 5 1.66 10.98 -0.02
CA GLY A 5 1.86 12.36 -0.51
C GLY A 5 0.62 13.26 -0.47
N GLY A 6 -0.56 12.68 -0.34
CA GLY A 6 -1.84 13.40 -0.21
C GLY A 6 -2.32 13.61 1.23
N LEU A 7 -1.64 13.06 2.24
CA LEU A 7 -2.15 13.08 3.63
C LEU A 7 -2.42 14.49 4.15
N GLY A 8 -1.49 15.43 3.93
CA GLY A 8 -1.70 16.82 4.35
C GLY A 8 -3.00 17.42 3.81
N ARG A 9 -3.28 17.22 2.50
CA ARG A 9 -4.54 17.71 1.89
C ARG A 9 -5.79 17.04 2.46
N VAL A 10 -5.69 15.78 2.85
CA VAL A 10 -6.79 15.08 3.54
C VAL A 10 -7.02 15.71 4.91
N LEU A 11 -5.94 15.98 5.67
CA LEU A 11 -6.01 16.59 6.99
C LEU A 11 -6.46 18.06 6.95
N ASP A 12 -6.23 18.78 5.84
CA ASP A 12 -6.82 20.12 5.60
C ASP A 12 -8.36 20.04 5.57
N ALA A 13 -8.89 19.00 4.91
CA ALA A 13 -10.32 18.90 4.61
C ALA A 13 -11.13 18.22 5.72
N VAL A 14 -10.55 17.22 6.41
CA VAL A 14 -11.29 16.37 7.35
C VAL A 14 -10.55 16.16 8.67
N THR A 15 -11.31 15.84 9.72
CA THR A 15 -10.76 15.31 10.98
C THR A 15 -10.94 13.80 10.97
N ILE A 16 -9.89 13.06 11.31
CA ILE A 16 -9.87 11.60 11.34
C ILE A 16 -10.06 11.13 12.79
N ASP A 17 -11.06 10.31 13.02
CA ASP A 17 -11.30 9.76 14.36
C ASP A 17 -10.25 8.73 14.76
N ARG A 18 -9.94 7.77 13.88
CA ARG A 18 -8.90 6.75 14.10
C ARG A 18 -8.03 6.58 12.86
N PHE A 19 -6.72 6.57 13.08
CA PHE A 19 -5.71 6.39 12.04
C PHE A 19 -4.87 5.14 12.33
N TYR A 20 -4.99 4.14 11.48
CA TYR A 20 -4.27 2.87 11.60
C TYR A 20 -2.96 2.93 10.83
N THR A 21 -1.85 2.63 11.50
CA THR A 21 -0.52 2.68 10.90
C THR A 21 0.40 1.59 11.46
N THR A 22 1.41 1.21 10.71
CA THR A 22 2.46 0.29 11.16
C THR A 22 3.61 1.00 11.87
N TYR A 23 3.70 2.33 11.72
CA TYR A 23 4.73 3.15 12.34
C TYR A 23 4.19 4.54 12.65
N LEU A 24 4.60 5.08 13.79
CA LEU A 24 4.32 6.46 14.17
C LEU A 24 5.65 7.17 14.48
N PRO A 25 5.97 8.28 13.81
CA PRO A 25 7.17 9.06 14.08
C PRO A 25 7.15 9.60 15.53
N PRO A 26 8.32 9.89 16.13
CA PRO A 26 8.39 10.62 17.39
C PRO A 26 7.64 11.95 17.30
N GLU A 27 7.00 12.39 18.38
CA GLU A 27 6.23 13.64 18.42
C GLU A 27 7.08 14.86 18.02
N ASN A 28 8.32 14.90 18.51
CA ASN A 28 9.31 15.95 18.18
C ASN A 28 10.34 15.43 17.17
N ALA A 29 9.90 14.67 16.17
CA ALA A 29 10.79 14.15 15.15
C ALA A 29 11.55 15.29 14.47
N PRO A 30 12.89 15.22 14.37
CA PRO A 30 13.66 16.19 13.63
C PRO A 30 13.36 16.12 12.13
N GLU A 31 13.64 17.21 11.44
CA GLU A 31 13.58 17.22 9.98
C GLU A 31 14.56 16.20 9.39
N LEU A 32 14.06 15.40 8.45
CA LEU A 32 14.89 14.51 7.65
C LEU A 32 15.19 15.23 6.33
N ASP A 33 16.47 15.40 6.01
CA ASP A 33 16.88 15.92 4.70
C ASP A 33 17.38 14.76 3.80
N PRO A 34 16.50 14.14 3.00
CA PRO A 34 16.88 13.04 2.10
C PRO A 34 17.83 13.44 1.01
N PHE A 35 17.94 14.74 0.73
CA PHE A 35 18.73 15.31 -0.37
C PHE A 35 19.97 16.05 0.09
N HIS A 36 20.29 16.02 1.40
CA HIS A 36 21.51 16.66 1.91
C HIS A 36 22.75 16.17 1.12
N PRO A 37 23.63 17.06 0.69
CA PRO A 37 24.78 16.69 -0.15
C PRO A 37 25.69 15.61 0.45
N ASP A 38 25.84 15.62 1.78
CA ASP A 38 26.65 14.65 2.51
C ASP A 38 25.98 13.28 2.63
N ASN A 39 24.67 13.19 2.30
CA ASN A 39 23.93 11.94 2.28
C ASN A 39 24.09 11.24 0.93
N ASN A 40 25.19 10.54 0.72
CA ASN A 40 25.38 9.72 -0.47
C ASN A 40 24.47 8.49 -0.47
N LEU A 41 23.14 8.71 -0.37
CA LEU A 41 22.14 7.67 -0.30
C LEU A 41 21.63 7.28 -1.68
N PRO A 42 21.48 5.98 -2.00
CA PRO A 42 20.81 5.52 -3.21
C PRO A 42 19.36 6.02 -3.32
N LYS A 43 18.84 6.09 -4.55
CA LYS A 43 17.48 6.58 -4.86
C LYS A 43 16.40 5.93 -3.97
N ALA A 44 16.47 4.61 -3.76
CA ALA A 44 15.48 3.90 -2.93
C ALA A 44 15.47 4.38 -1.47
N ALA A 45 16.65 4.54 -0.85
CA ALA A 45 16.74 5.03 0.53
C ALA A 45 16.28 6.49 0.66
N ARG A 46 16.65 7.35 -0.32
CA ARG A 46 16.14 8.74 -0.37
C ARG A 46 14.62 8.77 -0.49
N SER A 47 14.04 7.90 -1.31
CA SER A 47 12.59 7.82 -1.47
C SER A 47 11.90 7.40 -0.17
N ALA A 48 12.45 6.43 0.56
CA ALA A 48 11.92 5.99 1.85
C ALA A 48 11.97 7.12 2.89
N LEU A 49 13.10 7.84 3.01
CA LEU A 49 13.21 8.99 3.90
C LEU A 49 12.26 10.12 3.52
N LEU A 50 12.08 10.38 2.23
CA LEU A 50 11.14 11.39 1.76
C LEU A 50 9.69 11.04 2.12
N CYS A 51 9.30 9.77 2.02
CA CYS A 51 7.97 9.34 2.45
C CYS A 51 7.79 9.53 3.96
N LEU A 52 8.83 9.21 4.74
CA LEU A 52 8.82 9.39 6.19
C LEU A 52 8.75 10.89 6.56
N GLN A 53 9.51 11.75 5.87
CA GLN A 53 9.46 13.20 6.03
C GLN A 53 8.05 13.75 5.74
N ILE A 54 7.47 13.40 4.59
CA ILE A 54 6.11 13.84 4.19
C ILE A 54 5.08 13.42 5.25
N PHE A 55 5.19 12.21 5.79
CA PHE A 55 4.29 11.73 6.84
C PHE A 55 4.46 12.56 8.11
N THR A 56 5.67 12.76 8.57
CA THR A 56 6.00 13.55 9.77
C THR A 56 5.51 14.99 9.64
N GLU A 57 5.81 15.66 8.54
CA GLU A 57 5.36 17.02 8.26
C GLU A 57 3.84 17.14 8.26
N ALA A 58 3.14 16.19 7.65
CA ALA A 58 1.68 16.19 7.64
C ALA A 58 1.10 16.10 9.06
N LEU A 59 1.68 15.27 9.92
CA LEU A 59 1.25 15.17 11.33
C LEU A 59 1.54 16.43 12.14
N GLN A 60 2.74 16.97 12.02
CA GLN A 60 3.19 18.16 12.75
C GLN A 60 2.45 19.43 12.32
N SER A 61 2.13 19.55 11.04
CA SER A 61 1.41 20.70 10.48
C SER A 61 -0.10 20.69 10.78
N HIS A 62 -0.65 19.56 11.23
CA HIS A 62 -2.10 19.40 11.46
C HIS A 62 -2.39 18.83 12.86
N PRO A 63 -1.94 19.52 13.95
CA PRO A 63 -2.15 19.02 15.31
C PRO A 63 -3.65 18.88 15.60
N GLY A 64 -4.03 17.73 16.20
CA GLY A 64 -5.43 17.45 16.57
C GLY A 64 -6.37 17.07 15.43
N ARG A 65 -5.91 17.03 14.18
CA ARG A 65 -6.72 16.54 13.05
C ARG A 65 -6.88 15.03 13.05
N ILE A 66 -6.02 14.29 13.71
CA ILE A 66 -6.17 12.87 14.00
C ILE A 66 -6.41 12.74 15.49
N LYS A 67 -7.59 12.21 15.90
CA LYS A 67 -7.96 12.10 17.29
C LYS A 67 -7.25 10.95 18.01
N GLN A 68 -7.08 9.82 17.29
CA GLN A 68 -6.49 8.61 17.87
C GLN A 68 -5.63 7.89 16.84
N PHE A 69 -4.41 7.54 17.24
CA PHE A 69 -3.51 6.69 16.47
C PHE A 69 -3.57 5.26 17.00
N GLU A 70 -3.73 4.31 16.08
CA GLU A 70 -3.74 2.88 16.35
C GLU A 70 -2.57 2.22 15.65
N LEU A 71 -1.58 1.78 16.44
CA LEU A 71 -0.49 0.98 15.90
C LEU A 71 -0.97 -0.44 15.63
N VAL A 72 -0.84 -0.87 14.38
CA VAL A 72 -1.22 -2.22 13.97
C VAL A 72 -0.22 -3.22 14.55
N PRO A 73 -0.66 -4.18 15.39
CA PRO A 73 0.25 -5.05 16.16
C PRO A 73 0.94 -6.12 15.30
N GLY A 74 0.37 -6.46 14.15
CA GLY A 74 0.90 -7.49 13.25
C GLY A 74 0.59 -8.94 13.66
N THR A 75 -0.19 -9.17 14.71
CA THR A 75 -0.50 -10.53 15.17
C THR A 75 -1.88 -11.00 14.75
N GLU A 76 -2.82 -10.09 14.62
CA GLU A 76 -4.23 -10.39 14.42
C GLU A 76 -4.85 -9.46 13.38
N THR A 77 -5.89 -9.95 12.74
CA THR A 77 -6.77 -9.12 11.89
C THR A 77 -7.56 -8.15 12.76
N ILE A 78 -7.55 -6.87 12.41
CA ILE A 78 -8.36 -5.85 13.08
C ILE A 78 -9.67 -5.73 12.31
N SER A 79 -10.78 -6.03 12.96
CA SER A 79 -12.12 -5.93 12.36
C SER A 79 -12.82 -4.66 12.80
N LEU A 80 -13.32 -3.90 11.83
CA LEU A 80 -13.96 -2.60 12.01
C LEU A 80 -15.36 -2.63 11.39
N GLN A 81 -16.39 -2.23 12.15
CA GLN A 81 -17.69 -1.91 11.60
C GLN A 81 -17.69 -0.43 11.22
N LEU A 82 -17.70 -0.12 9.92
CA LEU A 82 -17.64 1.26 9.42
C LEU A 82 -19.04 1.89 9.32
N THR A 83 -20.00 1.11 8.83
CA THR A 83 -21.43 1.44 8.81
C THR A 83 -22.23 0.19 9.12
N PRO A 84 -23.57 0.24 9.32
CA PRO A 84 -24.36 -0.98 9.52
C PRO A 84 -24.13 -2.06 8.46
N ASP A 85 -23.88 -1.68 7.21
CA ASP A 85 -23.76 -2.58 6.07
C ASP A 85 -22.31 -2.78 5.58
N LEU A 86 -21.34 -2.02 6.11
CA LEU A 86 -19.95 -2.06 5.66
C LEU A 86 -19.01 -2.43 6.81
N LYS A 87 -18.44 -3.62 6.72
CA LYS A 87 -17.35 -4.09 7.58
C LYS A 87 -16.03 -4.02 6.86
N MET A 88 -14.94 -3.75 7.56
CA MET A 88 -13.57 -3.80 7.05
C MET A 88 -12.68 -4.61 7.99
N ASP A 89 -11.91 -5.52 7.42
CA ASP A 89 -10.81 -6.19 8.11
C ASP A 89 -9.47 -5.63 7.62
N ILE A 90 -8.60 -5.23 8.55
CA ILE A 90 -7.20 -4.89 8.27
C ILE A 90 -6.39 -6.17 8.48
N LEU A 91 -5.84 -6.71 7.39
CA LEU A 91 -5.03 -7.92 7.39
C LEU A 91 -3.59 -7.55 7.75
N CYS A 92 -3.18 -7.85 8.96
CA CYS A 92 -1.86 -7.52 9.47
C CYS A 92 -0.76 -8.39 8.86
N GLY A 93 0.46 -7.86 8.84
CA GLY A 93 1.67 -8.61 8.50
C GLY A 93 2.32 -9.24 9.73
N GLU A 94 3.56 -9.70 9.58
CA GLU A 94 4.32 -10.29 10.67
C GLU A 94 4.82 -9.22 11.67
N PRO A 95 4.64 -9.40 13.00
CA PRO A 95 5.10 -8.45 14.01
C PRO A 95 6.60 -8.13 13.95
N ALA A 96 7.40 -9.12 13.53
CA ALA A 96 8.85 -8.93 13.38
C ALA A 96 9.19 -7.88 12.31
N LEU A 97 8.41 -7.81 11.23
CA LEU A 97 8.61 -6.82 10.17
C LEU A 97 8.28 -5.40 10.66
N TYR A 98 7.21 -5.24 11.46
CA TYR A 98 6.83 -3.93 12.02
C TYR A 98 7.85 -3.45 13.08
N ARG A 99 8.37 -4.36 13.91
CA ARG A 99 9.48 -4.02 14.82
C ARG A 99 10.73 -3.58 14.05
N ARG A 100 11.08 -4.31 12.98
CA ARG A 100 12.22 -3.95 12.14
C ARG A 100 12.03 -2.60 11.44
N GLN A 101 10.83 -2.32 10.95
CA GLN A 101 10.47 -1.01 10.40
C GLN A 101 10.72 0.10 11.42
N LYS A 102 10.21 -0.10 12.65
CA LYS A 102 10.38 0.86 13.74
C LYS A 102 11.85 1.12 14.06
N GLU A 103 12.66 0.09 14.23
CA GLU A 103 14.10 0.20 14.52
C GLU A 103 14.82 1.05 13.46
N ILE A 104 14.55 0.79 12.18
CA ILE A 104 15.22 1.48 11.06
C ILE A 104 14.77 2.93 10.96
N TYR A 105 13.49 3.22 11.16
CA TYR A 105 12.97 4.58 11.08
C TYR A 105 13.36 5.41 12.31
N ASP A 106 13.35 4.83 13.51
CA ASP A 106 13.84 5.49 14.71
C ASP A 106 15.34 5.82 14.59
N ALA A 107 16.15 4.88 14.07
CA ALA A 107 17.56 5.12 13.81
C ALA A 107 17.78 6.27 12.80
N ALA A 108 16.93 6.38 11.77
CA ALA A 108 17.00 7.48 10.82
C ALA A 108 16.73 8.85 11.49
N PHE A 109 15.76 8.93 12.39
CA PHE A 109 15.49 10.15 13.17
C PHE A 109 16.58 10.48 14.18
N ASN A 110 17.27 9.49 14.72
CA ASN A 110 18.39 9.67 15.64
C ASN A 110 19.71 10.04 14.93
N GLY A 111 19.68 10.25 13.63
CA GLY A 111 20.87 10.58 12.83
C GLY A 111 21.77 9.38 12.55
N GLU A 112 21.41 8.19 13.00
CA GLU A 112 22.07 6.94 12.68
C GLU A 112 21.71 6.51 11.26
N ARG A 113 22.20 7.26 10.29
CA ARG A 113 21.97 6.97 8.86
C ARG A 113 22.86 5.82 8.42
N ASN A 114 22.62 4.63 8.97
CA ASN A 114 23.26 3.43 8.47
C ASN A 114 22.71 3.17 7.05
N GLY A 115 23.42 3.73 6.06
CA GLY A 115 22.98 3.71 4.67
C GLY A 115 22.69 2.30 4.15
N TYR A 116 23.39 1.28 4.65
CA TYR A 116 23.20 -0.10 4.22
C TYR A 116 21.85 -0.67 4.68
N GLU A 117 21.51 -0.53 5.95
CA GLU A 117 20.26 -1.07 6.52
C GLU A 117 19.04 -0.34 5.94
N LEU A 118 19.12 1.00 5.84
CA LEU A 118 18.05 1.78 5.22
C LEU A 118 17.87 1.43 3.72
N VAL A 119 18.97 1.25 2.98
CA VAL A 119 18.92 0.85 1.56
C VAL A 119 18.31 -0.54 1.40
N ARG A 120 18.72 -1.48 2.24
CA ARG A 120 18.18 -2.84 2.24
C ARG A 120 16.68 -2.83 2.55
N TRP A 121 16.27 -2.07 3.56
CA TRP A 121 14.88 -1.91 3.95
C TRP A 121 14.05 -1.26 2.85
N ALA A 122 14.52 -0.17 2.27
CA ALA A 122 13.82 0.56 1.22
C ALA A 122 13.48 -0.29 -0.02
N LYS A 123 14.26 -1.34 -0.28
CA LYS A 123 14.00 -2.31 -1.36
C LYS A 123 12.90 -3.33 -1.02
N SER A 124 12.51 -3.44 0.24
CA SER A 124 11.54 -4.43 0.72
C SER A 124 10.45 -3.84 1.63
N MET A 125 10.36 -2.51 1.73
CA MET A 125 9.45 -1.84 2.68
C MET A 125 7.96 -2.19 2.48
N ASN A 126 7.57 -2.60 1.30
CA ASN A 126 6.22 -3.03 0.97
C ASN A 126 5.77 -4.32 1.68
N VAL A 127 6.70 -5.03 2.36
CA VAL A 127 6.33 -6.13 3.28
C VAL A 127 5.45 -5.66 4.44
N CYS A 128 5.52 -4.36 4.78
CA CYS A 128 4.70 -3.74 5.82
C CYS A 128 3.42 -3.09 5.28
N SER A 129 3.11 -3.20 3.99
CA SER A 129 1.89 -2.65 3.43
C SER A 129 0.65 -3.25 4.10
N LEU A 130 -0.23 -2.39 4.58
CA LEU A 130 -1.54 -2.80 5.10
C LEU A 130 -2.43 -3.26 3.94
N ARG A 131 -3.14 -4.32 4.17
CA ARG A 131 -4.10 -4.93 3.24
C ARG A 131 -5.46 -4.87 3.89
N GLN A 132 -6.51 -4.61 3.12
CA GLN A 132 -7.84 -4.51 3.66
C GLN A 132 -8.78 -5.47 2.92
N ARG A 133 -9.77 -6.01 3.65
CA ARG A 133 -10.90 -6.73 3.09
C ARG A 133 -12.18 -6.04 3.54
N LEU A 134 -12.96 -5.61 2.58
CA LEU A 134 -14.24 -4.97 2.79
C LEU A 134 -15.36 -5.99 2.55
N TYR A 135 -16.39 -5.94 3.38
CA TYR A 135 -17.58 -6.75 3.26
C TYR A 135 -18.78 -5.81 3.13
N TYR A 136 -19.50 -5.91 2.04
CA TYR A 136 -20.64 -5.08 1.73
C TYR A 136 -21.71 -5.88 0.97
N HIS A 137 -22.92 -5.99 1.53
CA HIS A 137 -24.05 -6.72 0.92
C HIS A 137 -23.68 -8.13 0.38
N GLY A 138 -22.90 -8.89 1.14
CA GLY A 138 -22.48 -10.23 0.75
C GLY A 138 -21.38 -10.29 -0.30
N LYS A 139 -20.83 -9.15 -0.72
CA LYS A 139 -19.67 -9.04 -1.60
C LYS A 139 -18.40 -8.77 -0.81
N GLU A 140 -17.29 -9.29 -1.31
CA GLU A 140 -15.98 -9.13 -0.71
C GLU A 140 -15.02 -8.42 -1.64
N ILE A 141 -14.45 -7.29 -1.18
CA ILE A 141 -13.51 -6.46 -1.92
C ILE A 141 -12.17 -6.50 -1.19
N VAL A 142 -11.12 -6.88 -1.89
CA VAL A 142 -9.76 -6.93 -1.34
C VAL A 142 -8.92 -5.81 -1.92
N LEU A 143 -8.35 -4.98 -1.02
CA LEU A 143 -7.43 -3.90 -1.37
C LEU A 143 -6.01 -4.33 -0.99
N GLY A 144 -5.15 -4.50 -2.00
CA GLY A 144 -3.83 -5.08 -1.84
C GLY A 144 -2.75 -4.15 -1.30
N GLY A 145 -3.00 -2.84 -1.25
CA GLY A 145 -1.91 -1.89 -1.02
C GLY A 145 -0.78 -2.09 -2.02
N ASP A 146 0.46 -2.08 -1.55
CA ASP A 146 1.65 -2.42 -2.33
C ASP A 146 2.33 -3.71 -1.83
N ALA A 147 1.57 -4.56 -1.14
CA ALA A 147 2.11 -5.79 -0.58
C ALA A 147 2.61 -6.75 -1.66
N TYR A 148 3.74 -7.39 -1.38
CA TYR A 148 4.29 -8.45 -2.24
C TYR A 148 3.47 -9.74 -2.14
N ALA A 149 3.40 -10.52 -3.21
CA ALA A 149 2.65 -11.76 -3.28
C ALA A 149 3.02 -12.74 -2.14
N HIS A 150 4.31 -12.90 -1.85
CA HIS A 150 4.76 -13.82 -0.80
C HIS A 150 4.27 -13.44 0.61
N VAL A 151 4.03 -12.15 0.86
CA VAL A 151 3.48 -11.68 2.15
C VAL A 151 2.01 -12.06 2.29
N TRP A 152 1.25 -12.02 1.18
CA TRP A 152 -0.14 -12.45 1.17
C TRP A 152 -0.30 -13.96 1.36
N GLU A 153 0.63 -14.72 0.82
CA GLU A 153 0.55 -16.18 0.85
C GLU A 153 0.67 -16.77 2.25
N THR A 154 1.16 -15.98 3.22
CA THR A 154 1.29 -16.38 4.62
C THR A 154 -0.01 -16.22 5.43
N VAL A 155 -0.99 -15.46 4.92
CA VAL A 155 -2.29 -15.27 5.57
C VAL A 155 -3.33 -16.26 5.06
N ASN A 156 -4.30 -16.56 5.93
CA ASN A 156 -5.45 -17.36 5.52
C ASN A 156 -6.39 -16.49 4.66
N LEU A 157 -6.35 -16.71 3.35
CA LEU A 157 -7.15 -15.97 2.37
C LEU A 157 -8.34 -16.82 1.92
N THR A 158 -9.46 -16.18 1.75
CA THR A 158 -10.69 -16.74 1.15
C THR A 158 -10.97 -16.05 -0.18
N PRO A 159 -11.80 -16.63 -1.06
CA PRO A 159 -12.22 -15.99 -2.30
C PRO A 159 -12.78 -14.58 -2.10
N CYS A 160 -12.68 -13.74 -3.13
CA CYS A 160 -13.25 -12.39 -3.14
C CYS A 160 -13.93 -12.10 -4.49
N ASP A 161 -14.85 -11.12 -4.52
CA ASP A 161 -15.49 -10.69 -5.76
C ASP A 161 -14.60 -9.72 -6.53
N ILE A 162 -13.97 -8.77 -5.82
CA ILE A 162 -13.17 -7.71 -6.42
C ILE A 162 -11.79 -7.66 -5.77
N LEU A 163 -10.74 -7.64 -6.59
CA LEU A 163 -9.36 -7.45 -6.17
C LEU A 163 -8.82 -6.12 -6.73
N LYS A 164 -8.50 -5.14 -5.87
CA LYS A 164 -7.56 -4.09 -6.25
C LYS A 164 -6.16 -4.71 -6.22
N VAL A 165 -5.59 -4.88 -7.40
CA VAL A 165 -4.31 -5.57 -7.57
C VAL A 165 -3.20 -4.83 -6.80
N PRO A 166 -2.37 -5.54 -6.03
CA PRO A 166 -1.28 -4.90 -5.28
C PRO A 166 -0.27 -4.23 -6.21
N HIS A 167 0.38 -3.18 -5.71
CA HIS A 167 1.59 -2.56 -6.25
C HIS A 167 1.54 -2.34 -7.78
N HIS A 168 0.40 -1.82 -8.27
CA HIS A 168 0.19 -1.49 -9.69
C HIS A 168 0.46 -2.66 -10.67
N ALA A 169 0.26 -3.90 -10.21
CA ALA A 169 0.61 -5.12 -10.93
C ALA A 169 2.11 -5.24 -11.25
N SER A 170 3.00 -4.80 -10.35
CA SER A 170 4.44 -5.04 -10.44
C SER A 170 4.75 -6.54 -10.43
N PHE A 171 5.93 -6.93 -10.92
CA PHE A 171 6.31 -8.34 -11.10
C PHE A 171 6.14 -9.20 -9.83
N ASP A 172 6.40 -8.63 -8.67
CA ASP A 172 6.38 -9.29 -7.37
C ASP A 172 5.07 -9.13 -6.58
N SER A 173 4.09 -8.45 -7.17
CA SER A 173 2.82 -8.11 -6.52
C SER A 173 1.81 -9.25 -6.47
N THR A 174 1.85 -10.14 -7.46
CA THR A 174 0.82 -11.14 -7.69
C THR A 174 1.45 -12.45 -8.14
N SER A 175 0.96 -13.56 -7.59
CA SER A 175 1.37 -14.90 -7.98
C SER A 175 0.16 -15.76 -8.34
N ARG A 176 0.39 -16.86 -9.07
CA ARG A 176 -0.64 -17.87 -9.36
C ARG A 176 -1.29 -18.37 -8.07
N LYS A 177 -0.48 -18.72 -7.08
CA LYS A 177 -0.95 -19.21 -5.77
C LYS A 177 -1.84 -18.19 -5.03
N LEU A 178 -1.53 -16.89 -5.14
CA LEU A 178 -2.37 -15.83 -4.58
C LEU A 178 -3.73 -15.78 -5.28
N LEU A 179 -3.76 -15.83 -6.60
CA LEU A 179 -5.00 -15.81 -7.39
C LEU A 179 -5.84 -17.08 -7.19
N GLU A 180 -5.22 -18.25 -7.06
CA GLU A 180 -5.89 -19.49 -6.70
C GLU A 180 -6.59 -19.45 -5.35
N LYS A 181 -6.04 -18.69 -4.39
CA LYS A 181 -6.66 -18.47 -3.07
C LYS A 181 -7.77 -17.42 -3.11
N LEU A 182 -7.53 -16.31 -3.78
CA LEU A 182 -8.47 -15.18 -3.81
C LEU A 182 -9.60 -15.37 -4.82
N GLN A 183 -9.38 -16.11 -5.90
CA GLN A 183 -10.36 -16.38 -6.97
C GLN A 183 -11.21 -15.15 -7.36
N PRO A 184 -10.58 -13.98 -7.62
CA PRO A 184 -11.33 -12.76 -7.87
C PRO A 184 -12.10 -12.87 -9.17
N LYS A 185 -13.37 -12.42 -9.20
CA LYS A 185 -14.14 -12.28 -10.44
C LYS A 185 -13.69 -11.08 -11.23
N THR A 186 -13.39 -10.00 -10.52
CA THR A 186 -12.97 -8.73 -11.10
C THR A 186 -11.64 -8.29 -10.49
N ALA A 187 -10.70 -7.88 -11.34
CA ALA A 187 -9.46 -7.24 -10.91
C ALA A 187 -9.37 -5.80 -11.41
N VAL A 188 -8.91 -4.89 -10.54
CA VAL A 188 -8.66 -3.49 -10.87
C VAL A 188 -7.20 -3.19 -10.66
N VAL A 189 -6.52 -2.74 -11.71
CA VAL A 189 -5.12 -2.30 -11.68
C VAL A 189 -5.09 -0.78 -11.71
N THR A 190 -4.62 -0.18 -10.63
CA THR A 190 -4.41 1.27 -10.57
C THR A 190 -3.10 1.63 -11.26
N VAL A 191 -3.16 2.45 -12.29
CA VAL A 191 -2.00 2.84 -13.11
C VAL A 191 -2.07 4.32 -13.45
N ALA A 192 -0.92 4.89 -13.83
CA ALA A 192 -0.83 6.24 -14.36
C ALA A 192 0.04 6.24 -15.62
N ALA A 193 -0.54 6.63 -16.77
CA ALA A 193 0.14 6.63 -18.08
C ALA A 193 1.44 7.47 -18.08
N ARG A 194 1.50 8.50 -17.23
CA ARG A 194 2.65 9.42 -17.13
C ARG A 194 3.82 8.87 -16.30
N ARG A 195 3.68 7.66 -15.73
CA ARG A 195 4.70 7.03 -14.89
C ARG A 195 5.17 5.70 -15.48
N PRO A 196 6.11 5.73 -16.43
CA PRO A 196 6.56 4.51 -17.11
C PRO A 196 7.24 3.49 -16.20
N ASP A 197 7.78 3.92 -15.07
CA ASP A 197 8.38 3.08 -14.03
C ASP A 197 7.35 2.36 -13.12
N GLU A 198 6.08 2.77 -13.18
CA GLU A 198 4.94 2.15 -12.47
C GLU A 198 4.02 1.36 -13.42
N ARG A 199 4.54 0.93 -14.57
CA ARG A 199 3.74 0.15 -15.53
C ARG A 199 3.49 -1.26 -15.02
N PRO A 200 2.30 -1.80 -15.26
CA PRO A 200 1.99 -3.21 -14.96
C PRO A 200 2.98 -4.13 -15.66
N HIS A 201 3.43 -5.15 -14.95
CA HIS A 201 4.33 -6.13 -15.55
C HIS A 201 3.55 -7.07 -16.48
N PRO A 202 3.96 -7.31 -17.74
CA PRO A 202 3.21 -8.12 -18.72
C PRO A 202 2.86 -9.51 -18.20
N TYR A 203 3.77 -10.15 -17.47
CA TYR A 203 3.53 -11.47 -16.87
C TYR A 203 2.36 -11.43 -15.86
N VAL A 204 2.31 -10.41 -15.00
CA VAL A 204 1.22 -10.29 -14.00
C VAL A 204 -0.11 -10.04 -14.69
N VAL A 205 -0.11 -9.21 -15.73
CA VAL A 205 -1.35 -8.93 -16.48
C VAL A 205 -1.83 -10.18 -17.21
N SER A 206 -0.93 -10.93 -17.86
CA SER A 206 -1.29 -12.22 -18.48
C SER A 206 -1.85 -13.20 -17.45
N LEU A 207 -1.23 -13.25 -16.27
CA LEU A 207 -1.71 -14.09 -15.18
C LEU A 207 -3.13 -13.66 -14.71
N LEU A 208 -3.38 -12.37 -14.55
CA LEU A 208 -4.71 -11.86 -14.20
C LEU A 208 -5.75 -12.25 -15.26
N GLN A 209 -5.44 -12.14 -16.55
CA GLN A 209 -6.33 -12.53 -17.65
C GLN A 209 -6.70 -14.01 -17.63
N GLU A 210 -5.85 -14.88 -17.07
CA GLU A 210 -6.18 -16.30 -16.90
C GLU A 210 -7.18 -16.57 -15.77
N TYR A 211 -7.22 -15.68 -14.75
CA TYR A 211 -7.92 -15.94 -13.48
C TYR A 211 -9.17 -15.09 -13.26
N VAL A 212 -9.34 -13.97 -13.96
CA VAL A 212 -10.47 -13.06 -13.72
C VAL A 212 -11.40 -12.97 -14.93
N GLU A 213 -12.67 -12.78 -14.68
CA GLU A 213 -13.68 -12.52 -15.73
C GLU A 213 -13.55 -11.10 -16.28
N ASN A 214 -13.22 -10.14 -15.39
CA ASN A 214 -13.12 -8.72 -15.73
C ASN A 214 -11.80 -8.13 -15.24
N LEU A 215 -11.05 -7.49 -16.15
CA LEU A 215 -9.79 -6.80 -15.83
C LEU A 215 -9.88 -5.34 -16.26
N TYR A 216 -9.74 -4.43 -15.29
CA TYR A 216 -9.82 -2.99 -15.51
C TYR A 216 -8.53 -2.27 -15.17
N PHE A 217 -8.21 -1.22 -15.92
CA PHE A 217 -7.09 -0.31 -15.66
C PHE A 217 -7.62 1.11 -15.50
N THR A 218 -7.09 1.86 -14.53
CA THR A 218 -7.55 3.22 -14.22
C THR A 218 -7.01 4.30 -15.17
N ASP A 219 -6.02 3.97 -16.01
CA ASP A 219 -5.45 4.87 -17.01
C ASP A 219 -4.93 4.09 -18.23
N ALA A 220 -4.69 4.81 -19.34
CA ALA A 220 -4.17 4.25 -20.57
C ALA A 220 -2.69 3.85 -20.43
N VAL A 221 -2.39 2.56 -20.50
CA VAL A 221 -1.02 2.04 -20.43
C VAL A 221 -0.78 1.03 -21.54
N GLU A 222 0.25 1.26 -22.34
CA GLU A 222 0.75 0.24 -23.26
C GLU A 222 1.43 -0.88 -22.48
N ILE A 223 0.93 -2.08 -22.62
CA ILE A 223 1.51 -3.29 -22.04
C ILE A 223 2.02 -4.17 -23.17
N PRO A 224 3.34 -4.38 -23.30
CA PRO A 224 3.89 -5.17 -24.39
C PRO A 224 3.26 -6.58 -24.46
N GLY A 225 2.78 -6.96 -25.64
CA GLY A 225 2.21 -8.28 -25.88
C GLY A 225 0.72 -8.42 -25.53
N LEU A 226 0.07 -7.37 -25.05
CA LEU A 226 -1.38 -7.35 -24.81
C LEU A 226 -2.09 -6.55 -25.90
N VAL A 227 -3.14 -7.14 -26.46
CA VAL A 227 -4.03 -6.47 -27.41
C VAL A 227 -4.89 -5.50 -26.60
N GLU A 228 -4.77 -4.21 -26.91
CA GLU A 228 -5.55 -3.06 -26.41
C GLU A 228 -6.27 -3.28 -25.07
N PRO A 229 -5.64 -2.89 -23.94
CA PRO A 229 -6.37 -2.84 -22.68
C PRO A 229 -7.53 -1.84 -22.81
N GLN A 230 -8.72 -2.22 -22.35
CA GLN A 230 -9.84 -1.29 -22.26
C GLN A 230 -9.55 -0.27 -21.17
N PHE A 231 -9.45 1.00 -21.56
CA PHE A 231 -9.18 2.10 -20.62
C PHE A 231 -10.47 2.72 -20.14
N HIS A 232 -10.57 2.85 -18.83
CA HIS A 232 -11.68 3.56 -18.22
C HIS A 232 -11.13 4.68 -17.33
N LYS A 233 -11.54 5.92 -17.57
CA LYS A 233 -11.21 7.06 -16.67
C LYS A 233 -11.77 6.87 -15.27
N SER A 234 -12.83 6.11 -15.15
CA SER A 234 -13.42 5.63 -13.90
C SER A 234 -14.10 4.30 -14.16
N VAL A 235 -14.01 3.41 -13.18
CA VAL A 235 -14.72 2.12 -13.18
C VAL A 235 -15.78 2.23 -12.08
N HIS A 236 -17.05 2.13 -12.47
CA HIS A 236 -18.16 2.00 -11.54
C HIS A 236 -18.56 0.54 -11.48
N LEU A 237 -18.33 -0.07 -10.33
CA LEU A 237 -18.74 -1.44 -10.05
C LEU A 237 -19.96 -1.37 -9.14
N GLU A 238 -21.13 -1.76 -9.68
CA GLU A 238 -22.34 -1.90 -8.89
C GLU A 238 -22.26 -3.21 -8.09
N VAL A 239 -22.45 -3.09 -6.80
CA VAL A 239 -22.47 -4.21 -5.87
C VAL A 239 -23.92 -4.42 -5.47
N GLU A 240 -24.62 -5.27 -6.25
CA GLU A 240 -25.99 -5.69 -5.98
C GLU A 240 -26.06 -6.74 -4.85
#